data_fd10ff53b07129a698c7683f78489345
#
_entry.id   fd10ff53b07129a698c7683f78489345
#
_cell.length_a   1.000
_cell.length_b   1.000
_cell.length_c   1.000
_cell.angle_alpha   90.00
_cell.angle_beta   90.00
_cell.angle_gamma   90.00
#
_symmetry.space_group_name_H-M   'P 1'
#
loop_
_entity.id
_entity.type
_entity.pdbx_description
1 polymer ?
#
loop_
_entity_poly.entity_id
_entity_poly.type
_entity_poly.pdbx_seq_one_letter_code
_entity_poly.pdbx_strand_id
1 'polypeptide(L)'
;MANMRKTIEAGKRQQDEIKLIDEKLGIKNIPNMKMREVAYLRLENESLSLQEIASLLSEKLGKTVTKSNINHLFIALHDLYARLSR
;
A
#
# COMPACT_ATOMS: atom_id res chain seq x y z
N MET A 1 -4.89 -19.46 -13.51
CA MET A 1 -5.28 -18.14 -13.12
C MET A 1 -4.10 -17.25 -12.82
N ALA A 2 -3.37 -16.98 -13.88
CA ALA A 2 -2.12 -16.21 -13.80
C ALA A 2 -2.31 -14.81 -13.15
N ASN A 3 -3.44 -14.15 -13.46
CA ASN A 3 -3.68 -12.80 -12.97
C ASN A 3 -3.89 -12.75 -11.45
N MET A 4 -4.59 -13.72 -10.91
CA MET A 4 -4.79 -13.81 -9.45
C MET A 4 -3.48 -14.06 -8.72
N ARG A 5 -2.65 -14.93 -9.27
CA ARG A 5 -1.36 -15.27 -8.69
C ARG A 5 -0.45 -14.04 -8.63
N LYS A 6 -0.40 -13.28 -9.73
CA LYS A 6 0.41 -12.05 -9.77
C LYS A 6 -0.05 -11.03 -8.75
N THR A 7 -1.35 -10.89 -8.56
CA THR A 7 -1.91 -9.97 -7.59
C THR A 7 -1.50 -10.36 -6.17
N ILE A 8 -1.57 -11.65 -5.84
CA ILE A 8 -1.20 -12.15 -4.52
C ILE A 8 0.30 -11.96 -4.27
N GLU A 9 1.14 -12.29 -5.26
CA GLU A 9 2.59 -12.13 -5.12
C GLU A 9 2.98 -10.67 -4.92
N ALA A 10 2.40 -9.76 -5.71
CA ALA A 10 2.66 -8.33 -5.57
C ALA A 10 2.19 -7.83 -4.20
N GLY A 11 1.02 -8.27 -3.76
CA GLY A 11 0.48 -7.89 -2.46
C GLY A 11 1.36 -8.34 -1.32
N LYS A 12 1.86 -9.57 -1.39
CA LYS A 12 2.75 -10.12 -0.37
C LYS A 12 4.07 -9.36 -0.29
N ARG A 13 4.65 -9.04 -1.45
CA ARG A 13 5.88 -8.25 -1.51
C ARG A 13 5.65 -6.87 -0.91
N GLN A 14 4.54 -6.24 -1.24
CA GLN A 14 4.19 -4.94 -0.70
C GLN A 14 3.99 -5.01 0.81
N GLN A 15 3.37 -6.07 1.33
CA GLN A 15 3.24 -6.27 2.77
C GLN A 15 4.60 -6.37 3.45
N ASP A 16 5.53 -7.12 2.86
CA ASP A 16 6.88 -7.27 3.43
C ASP A 16 7.61 -5.93 3.47
N GLU A 17 7.50 -5.14 2.42
CA GLU A 17 8.09 -3.80 2.38
C GLU A 17 7.47 -2.88 3.43
N ILE A 18 6.15 -2.94 3.57
CA ILE A 18 5.44 -2.13 4.56
C ILE A 18 5.80 -2.55 5.99
N LYS A 19 5.96 -3.84 6.22
CA LYS A 19 6.39 -4.35 7.54
C LYS A 19 7.77 -3.81 7.91
N LEU A 20 8.69 -3.75 6.95
CA LEU A 20 10.01 -3.17 7.20
C LEU A 20 9.90 -1.69 7.52
N ILE A 21 9.07 -0.96 6.78
CA ILE A 21 8.83 0.46 7.03
C ILE A 21 8.29 0.65 8.45
N ASP A 22 7.35 -0.19 8.86
CA ASP A 22 6.77 -0.14 10.19
C ASP A 22 7.83 -0.41 11.26
N GLU A 23 8.72 -1.36 11.01
CA GLU A 23 9.80 -1.71 11.93
C GLU A 23 10.82 -0.59 12.07
N LYS A 24 11.19 0.05 10.97
CA LYS A 24 12.25 1.07 10.96
C LYS A 24 11.74 2.47 11.32
N LEU A 25 10.58 2.84 10.82
CA LEU A 25 10.02 4.19 10.97
C LEU A 25 8.73 4.20 11.78
N GLY A 26 7.89 3.19 11.58
CA GLY A 26 6.53 3.16 12.09
C GLY A 26 5.56 3.76 11.07
N ILE A 27 4.52 3.00 10.71
CA ILE A 27 3.52 3.46 9.73
C ILE A 27 2.87 4.76 10.20
N LYS A 28 2.59 4.85 11.51
CA LYS A 28 1.99 6.04 12.10
C LYS A 28 2.83 7.30 11.93
N ASN A 29 4.12 7.15 11.68
CA ASN A 29 5.05 8.27 11.52
C ASN A 29 5.20 8.71 10.06
N ILE A 30 4.58 8.00 9.13
CA ILE A 30 4.58 8.40 7.72
C ILE A 30 3.81 9.71 7.60
N PRO A 31 4.43 10.77 7.04
CA PRO A 31 3.77 12.10 7.00
C PRO A 31 2.53 12.16 6.12
N ASN A 32 2.47 11.34 5.07
CA ASN A 32 1.35 11.35 4.14
C ASN A 32 0.24 10.42 4.63
N MET A 33 -0.93 11.01 4.94
CA MET A 33 -2.07 10.26 5.45
C MET A 33 -2.53 9.17 4.47
N LYS A 34 -2.55 9.46 3.18
CA LYS A 34 -2.98 8.47 2.18
C LYS A 34 -2.04 7.27 2.14
N MET A 35 -0.74 7.52 2.28
CA MET A 35 0.25 6.43 2.36
C MET A 35 0.01 5.55 3.59
N ARG A 36 -0.28 6.17 4.74
CA ARG A 36 -0.58 5.42 5.97
C ARG A 36 -1.79 4.51 5.77
N GLU A 37 -2.86 5.07 5.21
CA GLU A 37 -4.11 4.32 5.00
C GLU A 37 -3.91 3.16 4.03
N VAL A 38 -3.20 3.40 2.93
CA VAL A 38 -2.91 2.35 1.95
C VAL A 38 -2.05 1.25 2.59
N ALA A 39 -1.09 1.64 3.41
CA ALA A 39 -0.22 0.68 4.09
C ALA A 39 -1.04 -0.23 5.02
N TYR A 40 -1.94 0.34 5.82
CA TYR A 40 -2.79 -0.45 6.70
C TYR A 40 -3.71 -1.39 5.93
N LEU A 41 -4.34 -0.90 4.85
CA LEU A 41 -5.22 -1.73 4.03
C LEU A 41 -4.47 -2.91 3.42
N ARG A 42 -3.26 -2.68 2.92
CA ARG A 42 -2.46 -3.74 2.34
C ARG A 42 -2.01 -4.77 3.39
N LEU A 43 -1.68 -4.32 4.60
CA LEU A 43 -1.30 -5.25 5.67
C LEU A 43 -2.47 -6.14 6.07
N GLU A 44 -3.69 -5.63 6.00
CA GLU A 44 -4.88 -6.42 6.34
C GLU A 44 -5.19 -7.47 5.30
N ASN A 45 -4.91 -7.19 4.03
CA ASN A 45 -5.30 -8.12 2.96
C ASN A 45 -4.36 -8.04 1.76
N GLU A 46 -3.57 -9.10 1.57
CA GLU A 46 -2.62 -9.18 0.47
C GLU A 46 -3.28 -9.35 -0.90
N SER A 47 -4.52 -9.83 -0.95
CA SER A 47 -5.20 -10.12 -2.20
C SER A 47 -6.02 -8.96 -2.77
N LEU A 48 -6.11 -7.83 -2.05
CA LEU A 48 -6.81 -6.66 -2.57
C LEU A 48 -6.12 -6.11 -3.81
N SER A 49 -6.92 -5.88 -4.87
CA SER A 49 -6.42 -5.24 -6.08
C SER A 49 -6.28 -3.73 -5.85
N LEU A 50 -5.56 -3.05 -6.74
CA LEU A 50 -5.43 -1.60 -6.66
C LEU A 50 -6.80 -0.92 -6.75
N GLN A 51 -7.69 -1.45 -7.59
CA GLN A 51 -9.05 -0.91 -7.73
C GLN A 51 -9.85 -1.06 -6.44
N GLU A 52 -9.73 -2.21 -5.79
CA GLU A 52 -10.41 -2.45 -4.51
C GLU A 52 -9.91 -1.51 -3.42
N ILE A 53 -8.61 -1.32 -3.35
CA ILE A 53 -8.00 -0.38 -2.39
C ILE A 53 -8.47 1.04 -2.69
N ALA A 54 -8.52 1.41 -3.97
CA ALA A 54 -9.01 2.74 -4.37
C ALA A 54 -10.45 2.96 -3.91
N SER A 55 -11.30 1.95 -4.08
CA SER A 55 -12.70 2.02 -3.64
C SER A 55 -12.81 2.17 -2.13
N LEU A 56 -12.09 1.37 -1.39
CA LEU A 56 -12.11 1.41 0.08
C LEU A 56 -11.59 2.76 0.60
N LEU A 57 -10.51 3.24 0.02
CA LEU A 57 -9.94 4.52 0.44
C LEU A 57 -10.84 5.69 0.07
N SER A 58 -11.51 5.62 -1.09
CA SER A 58 -12.48 6.64 -1.50
C SER A 58 -13.61 6.76 -0.48
N GLU A 59 -14.14 5.63 -0.02
CA GLU A 59 -15.19 5.63 1.01
C GLU A 59 -14.68 6.21 2.31
N LYS A 60 -13.50 5.80 2.73
CA LYS A 60 -12.93 6.22 4.00
C LYS A 60 -12.66 7.72 4.05
N LEU A 61 -12.16 8.28 2.96
CA LEU A 61 -11.80 9.70 2.91
C LEU A 61 -12.94 10.60 2.43
N GLY A 62 -14.01 10.03 1.90
CA GLY A 62 -15.10 10.80 1.31
C GLY A 62 -14.70 11.56 0.05
N LYS A 63 -13.66 11.09 -0.63
CA LYS A 63 -13.15 11.69 -1.87
C LYS A 63 -12.90 10.60 -2.89
N THR A 64 -12.99 10.94 -4.17
CA THR A 64 -12.65 9.98 -5.23
C THR A 64 -11.13 9.74 -5.26
N VAL A 65 -10.74 8.49 -5.06
CA VAL A 65 -9.35 8.06 -5.18
C VAL A 65 -9.29 7.06 -6.33
N THR A 66 -8.40 7.30 -7.29
CA THR A 66 -8.30 6.46 -8.48
C THR A 66 -7.27 5.35 -8.28
N LYS A 67 -7.37 4.32 -9.13
CA LYS A 67 -6.38 3.25 -9.17
C LYS A 67 -4.97 3.83 -9.42
N SER A 68 -4.87 4.84 -10.27
CA SER A 68 -3.61 5.51 -10.57
C SER A 68 -3.01 6.15 -9.32
N ASN A 69 -3.84 6.80 -8.50
CA ASN A 69 -3.40 7.38 -7.23
C ASN A 69 -2.84 6.31 -6.30
N ILE A 70 -3.52 5.15 -6.21
CA ILE A 70 -3.06 4.04 -5.39
C ILE A 70 -1.70 3.55 -5.87
N ASN A 71 -1.53 3.41 -7.19
CA ASN A 71 -0.25 2.99 -7.75
C ASN A 71 0.87 3.95 -7.37
N HIS A 72 0.62 5.26 -7.46
CA HIS A 72 1.60 6.26 -7.04
C HIS A 72 1.94 6.14 -5.56
N LEU A 73 0.96 5.86 -4.73
CA LEU A 73 1.19 5.69 -3.30
C LEU A 73 2.07 4.47 -3.01
N PHE A 74 1.86 3.36 -3.73
CA PHE A 74 2.72 2.19 -3.59
C PHE A 74 4.14 2.45 -4.08
N ILE A 75 4.31 3.23 -5.15
CA ILE A 75 5.64 3.64 -5.62
C ILE A 75 6.34 4.45 -4.54
N ALA A 76 5.62 5.38 -3.91
CA ALA A 76 6.17 6.20 -2.83
C ALA A 76 6.55 5.34 -1.62
N LEU A 77 5.72 4.34 -1.28
CA LEU A 77 6.02 3.41 -0.20
C LEU A 77 7.27 2.57 -0.51
N HIS A 78 7.39 2.12 -1.75
CA HIS A 78 8.57 1.37 -2.18
C HIS A 78 9.84 2.22 -2.08
N ASP A 79 9.78 3.48 -2.49
CA ASP A 79 10.91 4.39 -2.38
C ASP A 79 11.32 4.60 -0.91
N LEU A 80 10.34 4.74 -0.03
CA LEU A 80 10.60 4.87 1.39
C LEU A 80 11.25 3.60 1.94
N TYR A 81 10.72 2.43 1.56
CA TYR A 81 11.30 1.14 1.92
C TYR A 81 12.76 1.06 1.47
N ALA A 82 13.05 1.44 0.24
CA ALA A 82 14.40 1.39 -0.30
C ALA A 82 15.37 2.27 0.49
N ARG A 83 14.92 3.44 0.92
CA ARG A 83 15.73 4.34 1.74
C ARG A 83 16.00 3.75 3.12
N LEU A 84 14.99 3.14 3.73
CA LEU A 84 15.12 2.58 5.07
C LEU A 84 15.92 1.29 5.09
N SER A 85 16.00 0.59 3.98
CA SER A 85 16.71 -0.70 3.90
C SER A 85 18.18 -0.57 3.55
N ARG A 86 18.68 0.63 3.33
CA ARG A 86 20.10 0.88 3.04
C ARG A 86 20.99 0.73 4.26
#